data_be49f2e9bab4526d5a14c4658aa9f82d
#
_entry.id   be49f2e9bab4526d5a14c4658aa9f82d
#
_cell.length_a   1.000
_cell.length_b   1.000
_cell.length_c   1.000
_cell.angle_alpha   90.00
_cell.angle_beta   90.00
_cell.angle_gamma   90.00
#
_symmetry.space_group_name_H-M   'P 1'
#
loop_
_entity.id
_entity.type
_entity.pdbx_description
1 polymer ?
#
loop_
_entity_poly.entity_id
_entity_poly.type
_entity_poly.pdbx_seq_one_letter_code
_entity_poly.pdbx_strand_id
1 'polypeptide(L)'
;VNGAQALIRTLVDGGVDVCFSNPGTSEMHVVAALDQVPEMRGVLGLHEGVVTGAADGFGRMAGRPAATLLHLGPGLANGLAGLHNARRAFTPVVNIVGDHAVYHRQYDAPLNSDIDLLANWLGSWLKTTRDVADAGADAAEAIAAAMTPPGRVATLVLPADVSWSEGGQAVSPADASAVPER
;
A
#
# COMPACT_ATOMS: atom_id res chain seq x y z
N VAL A 1 15.23 0.59 -11.97
CA VAL A 1 13.88 1.18 -12.03
C VAL A 1 13.67 2.08 -10.81
N ASN A 2 12.68 2.95 -10.82
CA ASN A 2 12.40 3.76 -9.64
C ASN A 2 11.66 2.96 -8.54
N GLY A 3 11.55 3.55 -7.33
CA GLY A 3 10.94 2.87 -6.19
C GLY A 3 9.49 2.48 -6.42
N ALA A 4 8.71 3.33 -7.10
CA ALA A 4 7.31 3.03 -7.42
C ALA A 4 7.17 1.83 -8.37
N GLN A 5 8.03 1.74 -9.39
CA GLN A 5 8.06 0.60 -10.32
C GLN A 5 8.48 -0.69 -9.59
N ALA A 6 9.49 -0.60 -8.71
CA ALA A 6 9.93 -1.74 -7.92
C ALA A 6 8.81 -2.26 -7.02
N LEU A 7 8.10 -1.34 -6.33
CA LEU A 7 6.95 -1.66 -5.48
C LEU A 7 5.84 -2.34 -6.29
N ILE A 8 5.36 -1.74 -7.39
CA ILE A 8 4.23 -2.28 -8.18
C ILE A 8 4.58 -3.64 -8.78
N ARG A 9 5.78 -3.83 -9.33
CA ARG A 9 6.21 -5.13 -9.87
C ARG A 9 6.27 -6.20 -8.78
N THR A 10 6.80 -5.87 -7.60
CA THR A 10 6.81 -6.80 -6.46
C THR A 10 5.41 -7.19 -6.00
N LEU A 11 4.47 -6.23 -5.99
CA LEU A 11 3.07 -6.53 -5.65
C LEU A 11 2.46 -7.53 -6.64
N VAL A 12 2.65 -7.31 -7.95
CA VAL A 12 2.17 -8.22 -9.00
C VAL A 12 2.79 -9.61 -8.87
N ASP A 13 4.12 -9.67 -8.71
CA ASP A 13 4.84 -10.93 -8.53
C ASP A 13 4.39 -11.70 -7.27
N GLY A 14 3.91 -10.97 -6.26
CA GLY A 14 3.31 -11.53 -5.04
C GLY A 14 1.81 -11.80 -5.11
N GLY A 15 1.20 -11.72 -6.30
CA GLY A 15 -0.22 -12.06 -6.52
C GLY A 15 -1.21 -10.93 -6.18
N VAL A 16 -0.74 -9.70 -5.98
CA VAL A 16 -1.57 -8.51 -5.81
C VAL A 16 -1.71 -7.82 -7.17
N ASP A 17 -2.83 -8.04 -7.85
CA ASP A 17 -3.06 -7.61 -9.23
C ASP A 17 -4.13 -6.53 -9.38
N VAL A 18 -4.64 -5.99 -8.27
CA VAL A 18 -5.59 -4.87 -8.28
C VAL A 18 -5.21 -3.84 -7.22
N CYS A 19 -5.23 -2.57 -7.62
CA CYS A 19 -5.01 -1.42 -6.76
C CYS A 19 -6.21 -0.48 -6.84
N PHE A 20 -6.97 -0.37 -5.75
CA PHE A 20 -7.99 0.67 -5.60
C PHE A 20 -7.30 1.95 -5.11
N SER A 21 -7.57 3.09 -5.74
CA SER A 21 -6.78 4.29 -5.49
C SER A 21 -7.61 5.57 -5.47
N ASN A 22 -7.24 6.48 -4.59
CA ASN A 22 -7.59 7.90 -4.66
C ASN A 22 -6.30 8.70 -4.39
N PRO A 23 -5.45 8.85 -5.43
CA PRO A 23 -4.12 9.42 -5.28
C PRO A 23 -4.15 10.95 -5.36
N GLY A 24 -3.12 11.57 -4.79
CA GLY A 24 -2.78 12.97 -5.01
C GLY A 24 -1.40 13.13 -5.64
N THR A 25 -0.80 14.30 -5.47
CA THR A 25 0.47 14.67 -6.13
C THR A 25 1.67 13.88 -5.62
N SER A 26 1.65 13.44 -4.37
CA SER A 26 2.74 12.63 -3.78
C SER A 26 2.80 11.22 -4.37
N GLU A 27 1.70 10.71 -4.90
CA GLU A 27 1.57 9.36 -5.44
C GLU A 27 1.70 9.30 -6.98
N MET A 28 2.02 10.41 -7.66
CA MET A 28 2.05 10.46 -9.14
C MET A 28 3.01 9.45 -9.77
N HIS A 29 4.13 9.14 -9.11
CA HIS A 29 5.07 8.14 -9.62
C HIS A 29 4.52 6.71 -9.47
N VAL A 30 3.72 6.46 -8.43
CA VAL A 30 3.00 5.18 -8.29
C VAL A 30 1.92 5.05 -9.36
N VAL A 31 1.17 6.13 -9.63
CA VAL A 31 0.18 6.16 -10.73
C VAL A 31 0.84 5.90 -12.08
N ALA A 32 2.00 6.53 -12.35
CA ALA A 32 2.77 6.27 -13.57
C ALA A 32 3.29 4.82 -13.65
N ALA A 33 3.64 4.22 -12.51
CA ALA A 33 4.04 2.82 -12.47
C ALA A 33 2.89 1.86 -12.75
N LEU A 34 1.66 2.18 -12.31
CA LEU A 34 0.45 1.40 -12.67
C LEU A 34 0.24 1.35 -14.18
N ASP A 35 0.49 2.46 -14.90
CA ASP A 35 0.37 2.52 -16.37
C ASP A 35 1.46 1.68 -17.07
N GLN A 36 2.63 1.53 -16.44
CA GLN A 36 3.77 0.79 -17.00
C GLN A 36 3.78 -0.71 -16.66
N VAL A 37 2.94 -1.15 -15.73
CA VAL A 37 2.81 -2.54 -15.29
C VAL A 37 1.36 -2.98 -15.50
N PRO A 38 0.97 -3.36 -16.74
CA PRO A 38 -0.41 -3.60 -17.13
C PRO A 38 -1.06 -4.78 -16.40
N GLU A 39 -0.28 -5.63 -15.75
CA GLU A 39 -0.76 -6.71 -14.91
C GLU A 39 -1.42 -6.19 -13.62
N MET A 40 -1.07 -4.99 -13.17
CA MET A 40 -1.72 -4.31 -12.05
C MET A 40 -2.92 -3.51 -12.53
N ARG A 41 -4.11 -3.95 -12.22
CA ARG A 41 -5.34 -3.21 -12.53
C ARG A 41 -5.54 -2.05 -11.55
N GLY A 42 -5.36 -0.82 -12.02
CA GLY A 42 -5.71 0.40 -11.28
C GLY A 42 -7.22 0.68 -11.35
N VAL A 43 -7.85 0.92 -10.22
CA VAL A 43 -9.27 1.30 -10.12
C VAL A 43 -9.40 2.58 -9.30
N LEU A 44 -9.84 3.66 -9.95
CA LEU A 44 -10.07 4.94 -9.29
C LEU A 44 -11.33 4.91 -8.44
N GLY A 45 -11.21 5.24 -7.15
CA GLY A 45 -12.32 5.57 -6.27
C GLY A 45 -12.41 7.09 -6.08
N LEU A 46 -13.61 7.64 -5.97
CA LEU A 46 -13.80 9.08 -5.80
C LEU A 46 -13.78 9.52 -4.32
N HIS A 47 -13.51 8.59 -3.42
CA HIS A 47 -13.36 8.82 -1.98
C HIS A 47 -12.64 7.62 -1.36
N GLU A 48 -11.75 7.84 -0.41
CA GLU A 48 -10.90 6.79 0.17
C GLU A 48 -11.71 5.75 0.95
N GLY A 49 -12.85 6.12 1.51
CA GLY A 49 -13.79 5.15 2.11
C GLY A 49 -14.33 4.15 1.10
N VAL A 50 -14.53 4.57 -0.16
CA VAL A 50 -14.90 3.67 -1.28
C VAL A 50 -13.72 2.78 -1.65
N VAL A 51 -12.51 3.36 -1.74
CA VAL A 51 -11.26 2.64 -2.04
C VAL A 51 -11.02 1.50 -1.05
N THR A 52 -11.04 1.81 0.25
CA THR A 52 -10.77 0.83 1.31
C THR A 52 -11.90 -0.18 1.48
N GLY A 53 -13.15 0.25 1.28
CA GLY A 53 -14.31 -0.66 1.25
C GLY A 53 -14.27 -1.63 0.07
N ALA A 54 -13.83 -1.19 -1.11
CA ALA A 54 -13.65 -2.04 -2.27
C ALA A 54 -12.53 -3.08 -2.05
N ALA A 55 -11.41 -2.66 -1.45
CA ALA A 55 -10.32 -3.57 -1.09
C ALA A 55 -10.76 -4.61 -0.05
N ASP A 56 -11.53 -4.23 0.96
CA ASP A 56 -12.12 -5.15 1.94
C ASP A 56 -13.03 -6.18 1.25
N GLY A 57 -13.96 -5.70 0.41
CA GLY A 57 -14.87 -6.58 -0.35
C GLY A 57 -14.11 -7.55 -1.26
N PHE A 58 -13.10 -7.05 -1.98
CA PHE A 58 -12.26 -7.88 -2.84
C PHE A 58 -11.53 -8.96 -2.05
N GLY A 59 -10.84 -8.59 -0.97
CA GLY A 59 -10.08 -9.54 -0.16
C GLY A 59 -10.93 -10.65 0.44
N ARG A 60 -12.16 -10.33 0.88
CA ARG A 60 -13.12 -11.32 1.39
C ARG A 60 -13.56 -12.32 0.32
N MET A 61 -13.79 -11.84 -0.90
CA MET A 61 -14.31 -12.68 -1.98
C MET A 61 -13.21 -13.45 -2.71
N ALA A 62 -12.05 -12.83 -2.89
CA ALA A 62 -10.93 -13.41 -3.64
C ALA A 62 -9.99 -14.27 -2.78
N GLY A 63 -10.03 -14.14 -1.44
CA GLY A 63 -9.10 -14.84 -0.54
C GLY A 63 -7.64 -14.38 -0.66
N ARG A 64 -7.38 -13.25 -1.31
CA ARG A 64 -6.06 -12.65 -1.53
C ARG A 64 -6.14 -11.13 -1.43
N PRO A 65 -5.04 -10.42 -1.14
CA PRO A 65 -5.09 -9.00 -0.91
C PRO A 65 -5.32 -8.21 -2.21
N ALA A 66 -6.04 -7.09 -2.08
CA ALA A 66 -5.92 -5.96 -2.98
C ALA A 66 -4.93 -4.95 -2.39
N ALA A 67 -4.31 -4.14 -3.24
CA ALA A 67 -3.64 -2.93 -2.81
C ALA A 67 -4.63 -1.76 -2.72
N THR A 68 -4.37 -0.82 -1.80
CA THR A 68 -4.97 0.52 -1.80
C THR A 68 -3.87 1.56 -1.93
N LEU A 69 -4.17 2.70 -2.58
CA LEU A 69 -3.25 3.84 -2.68
C LEU A 69 -3.99 5.09 -2.20
N LEU A 70 -3.54 5.63 -1.06
CA LEU A 70 -4.17 6.73 -0.35
C LEU A 70 -3.25 7.95 -0.27
N HIS A 71 -3.86 9.15 -0.34
CA HIS A 71 -3.11 10.40 -0.34
C HIS A 71 -2.82 10.91 1.07
N LEU A 72 -1.60 10.69 1.54
CA LEU A 72 -1.07 11.23 2.79
C LEU A 72 -1.96 10.92 4.02
N GLY A 73 -1.82 11.69 5.08
CA GLY A 73 -2.64 11.56 6.28
C GLY A 73 -4.14 11.78 6.07
N PRO A 74 -4.57 12.82 5.33
CA PRO A 74 -5.99 13.03 5.03
C PRO A 74 -6.63 11.85 4.29
N GLY A 75 -5.95 11.28 3.29
CA GLY A 75 -6.43 10.10 2.58
C GLY A 75 -6.52 8.87 3.47
N LEU A 76 -5.50 8.64 4.32
CA LEU A 76 -5.55 7.57 5.29
C LEU A 76 -6.70 7.76 6.28
N ALA A 77 -6.88 8.98 6.82
CA ALA A 77 -7.95 9.30 7.76
C ALA A 77 -9.33 9.00 7.17
N ASN A 78 -9.59 9.39 5.93
CA ASN A 78 -10.83 9.08 5.21
C ASN A 78 -11.03 7.56 5.00
N GLY A 79 -9.94 6.82 4.80
CA GLY A 79 -9.96 5.36 4.58
C GLY A 79 -10.07 4.52 5.84
N LEU A 80 -9.82 5.10 7.03
CA LEU A 80 -9.72 4.33 8.29
C LEU A 80 -10.96 3.51 8.61
N ALA A 81 -12.16 3.99 8.32
CA ALA A 81 -13.40 3.25 8.59
C ALA A 81 -13.45 1.91 7.82
N GLY A 82 -13.11 1.92 6.53
CA GLY A 82 -13.03 0.70 5.71
C GLY A 82 -11.91 -0.22 6.16
N LEU A 83 -10.72 0.33 6.45
CA LEU A 83 -9.58 -0.45 6.96
C LEU A 83 -9.89 -1.07 8.34
N HIS A 84 -10.63 -0.37 9.21
CA HIS A 84 -11.11 -0.93 10.47
C HIS A 84 -12.00 -2.15 10.22
N ASN A 85 -12.93 -2.06 9.26
CA ASN A 85 -13.81 -3.17 8.92
C ASN A 85 -13.01 -4.36 8.36
N ALA A 86 -12.05 -4.11 7.47
CA ALA A 86 -11.14 -5.13 6.94
C ALA A 86 -10.35 -5.82 8.07
N ARG A 87 -9.80 -5.03 9.00
CA ARG A 87 -9.12 -5.56 10.20
C ARG A 87 -10.02 -6.48 11.02
N ARG A 88 -11.27 -6.06 11.29
CA ARG A 88 -12.24 -6.84 12.09
C ARG A 88 -12.66 -8.12 11.40
N ALA A 89 -12.66 -8.13 10.07
CA ALA A 89 -13.00 -9.29 9.26
C ALA A 89 -11.78 -10.17 8.93
N PHE A 90 -10.59 -9.79 9.39
CA PHE A 90 -9.33 -10.45 9.03
C PHE A 90 -9.09 -10.49 7.50
N THR A 91 -9.56 -9.48 6.80
CA THR A 91 -9.35 -9.36 5.36
C THR A 91 -7.91 -8.94 5.08
N PRO A 92 -7.19 -9.66 4.20
CA PRO A 92 -5.86 -9.23 3.79
C PRO A 92 -5.97 -7.98 2.89
N VAL A 93 -5.25 -6.92 3.24
CA VAL A 93 -5.16 -5.68 2.44
C VAL A 93 -3.74 -5.15 2.53
N VAL A 94 -3.13 -4.81 1.39
CA VAL A 94 -1.89 -4.05 1.33
C VAL A 94 -2.25 -2.57 1.15
N ASN A 95 -2.17 -1.81 2.24
CA ASN A 95 -2.55 -0.40 2.27
C ASN A 95 -1.32 0.49 2.05
N ILE A 96 -1.19 1.07 0.86
CA ILE A 96 -0.10 1.97 0.51
C ILE A 96 -0.57 3.40 0.79
N VAL A 97 0.20 4.13 1.56
CA VAL A 97 -0.04 5.53 1.88
C VAL A 97 1.14 6.35 1.39
N GLY A 98 0.90 7.26 0.46
CA GLY A 98 1.93 8.22 0.05
C GLY A 98 2.26 9.16 1.20
N ASP A 99 3.46 9.74 1.15
CA ASP A 99 3.87 10.76 2.10
C ASP A 99 4.73 11.82 1.41
N HIS A 100 4.91 12.95 2.08
CA HIS A 100 5.86 13.95 1.64
C HIS A 100 7.26 13.36 1.49
N ALA A 101 8.05 13.92 0.57
CA ALA A 101 9.48 13.61 0.51
C ALA A 101 10.14 13.81 1.88
N VAL A 102 11.03 12.89 2.24
CA VAL A 102 11.65 12.88 3.59
C VAL A 102 12.24 14.23 3.96
N TYR A 103 12.94 14.89 3.02
CA TYR A 103 13.54 16.21 3.24
C TYR A 103 12.51 17.34 3.41
N HIS A 104 11.26 17.14 2.94
CA HIS A 104 10.21 18.16 2.96
C HIS A 104 9.39 18.16 4.26
N ARG A 105 9.36 17.06 5.00
CA ARG A 105 8.58 16.92 6.25
C ARG A 105 8.88 18.02 7.28
N GLN A 106 10.13 18.50 7.36
CA GLN A 106 10.55 19.53 8.29
C GLN A 106 9.85 20.89 8.12
N TYR A 107 9.22 21.12 6.96
CA TYR A 107 8.58 22.40 6.65
C TYR A 107 7.10 22.46 7.03
N ASP A 108 6.56 21.41 7.63
CA ASP A 108 5.18 21.33 8.10
C ASP A 108 4.16 21.80 7.04
N ALA A 109 4.26 21.24 5.84
CA ALA A 109 3.38 21.56 4.72
C ALA A 109 1.90 21.28 5.08
N PRO A 110 0.91 21.95 4.42
CA PRO A 110 -0.50 21.88 4.80
C PRO A 110 -1.12 20.50 4.95
N LEU A 111 -0.57 19.49 4.27
CA LEU A 111 -1.03 18.09 4.36
C LEU A 111 -0.13 17.20 5.21
N ASN A 112 0.89 17.80 5.85
CA ASN A 112 1.75 17.07 6.76
C ASN A 112 0.90 16.49 7.92
N SER A 113 1.12 15.24 8.25
CA SER A 113 0.31 14.51 9.23
C SER A 113 1.14 13.45 9.92
N ASP A 114 0.79 13.10 11.14
CA ASP A 114 1.34 11.93 11.82
C ASP A 114 0.66 10.65 11.26
N ILE A 115 1.15 10.20 10.10
CA ILE A 115 0.64 9.00 9.43
C ILE A 115 0.85 7.77 10.31
N ASP A 116 1.97 7.70 11.02
CA ASP A 116 2.29 6.57 11.89
C ASP A 116 1.28 6.46 13.04
N LEU A 117 0.86 7.58 13.63
CA LEU A 117 -0.18 7.59 14.66
C LEU A 117 -1.51 7.07 14.12
N LEU A 118 -1.93 7.56 12.94
CA LEU A 118 -3.17 7.13 12.30
C LEU A 118 -3.15 5.64 11.95
N ALA A 119 -2.04 5.15 11.38
CA ALA A 119 -1.90 3.75 11.01
C ALA A 119 -1.79 2.83 12.22
N ASN A 120 -1.10 3.26 13.28
CA ASN A 120 -0.99 2.50 14.53
C ASN A 120 -2.33 2.31 15.24
N TRP A 121 -3.30 3.23 15.04
CA TRP A 121 -4.66 3.05 15.55
C TRP A 121 -5.32 1.76 15.04
N LEU A 122 -4.98 1.32 13.84
CA LEU A 122 -5.44 0.03 13.32
C LEU A 122 -4.87 -1.16 14.09
N GLY A 123 -3.78 -0.98 14.86
CA GLY A 123 -3.14 -2.06 15.62
C GLY A 123 -2.71 -3.23 14.74
N SER A 124 -2.18 -2.93 13.56
CA SER A 124 -1.79 -3.89 12.54
C SER A 124 -0.34 -3.65 12.10
N TRP A 125 0.12 -4.31 11.05
CA TRP A 125 1.48 -4.13 10.54
C TRP A 125 1.65 -2.74 9.91
N LEU A 126 2.75 -2.06 10.22
CA LEU A 126 3.10 -0.75 9.69
C LEU A 126 4.60 -0.70 9.40
N LYS A 127 4.97 -0.18 8.24
CA LYS A 127 6.35 0.12 7.87
C LYS A 127 6.40 1.37 6.99
N THR A 128 7.43 2.20 7.20
CA THR A 128 7.75 3.32 6.32
C THR A 128 9.01 2.98 5.55
N THR A 129 8.94 2.95 4.22
CA THR A 129 10.11 2.75 3.35
C THR A 129 11.03 3.95 3.47
N ARG A 130 12.32 3.70 3.71
CA ARG A 130 13.30 4.77 3.96
C ARG A 130 14.29 4.98 2.82
N ASP A 131 14.52 3.95 2.05
CA ASP A 131 15.46 3.95 0.91
C ASP A 131 14.77 3.35 -0.32
N VAL A 132 15.12 3.87 -1.50
CA VAL A 132 14.60 3.35 -2.77
C VAL A 132 14.98 1.90 -2.99
N ALA A 133 16.15 1.47 -2.52
CA ALA A 133 16.60 0.08 -2.63
C ALA A 133 15.71 -0.89 -1.87
N ASP A 134 15.04 -0.44 -0.80
CA ASP A 134 14.18 -1.25 0.05
C ASP A 134 12.74 -1.38 -0.48
N ALA A 135 12.33 -0.55 -1.46
CA ALA A 135 10.93 -0.44 -1.89
C ALA A 135 10.30 -1.79 -2.29
N GLY A 136 11.04 -2.63 -3.01
CA GLY A 136 10.55 -3.97 -3.37
C GLY A 136 10.52 -4.93 -2.17
N ALA A 137 11.57 -4.94 -1.35
CA ALA A 137 11.63 -5.81 -0.17
C ALA A 137 10.52 -5.46 0.84
N ASP A 138 10.26 -4.16 1.06
CA ASP A 138 9.20 -3.69 1.94
C ASP A 138 7.81 -4.04 1.41
N ALA A 139 7.62 -3.99 0.08
CA ALA A 139 6.37 -4.45 -0.56
C ALA A 139 6.16 -5.95 -0.36
N ALA A 140 7.21 -6.77 -0.52
CA ALA A 140 7.14 -8.21 -0.28
C ALA A 140 6.80 -8.53 1.19
N GLU A 141 7.41 -7.78 2.13
CA GLU A 141 7.11 -7.90 3.55
C GLU A 141 5.67 -7.50 3.87
N ALA A 142 5.14 -6.44 3.24
CA ALA A 142 3.73 -6.02 3.39
C ALA A 142 2.76 -7.11 2.90
N ILE A 143 3.04 -7.77 1.77
CA ILE A 143 2.24 -8.91 1.28
C ILE A 143 2.26 -10.04 2.30
N ALA A 144 3.45 -10.45 2.75
CA ALA A 144 3.61 -11.52 3.73
C ALA A 144 2.86 -11.21 5.03
N ALA A 145 2.96 -9.95 5.50
CA ALA A 145 2.24 -9.49 6.68
C ALA A 145 0.72 -9.54 6.46
N ALA A 146 0.21 -9.06 5.32
CA ALA A 146 -1.22 -9.09 5.01
C ALA A 146 -1.77 -10.52 4.97
N MET A 147 -0.99 -11.45 4.43
CA MET A 147 -1.38 -12.87 4.28
C MET A 147 -1.13 -13.71 5.53
N THR A 148 -0.42 -13.20 6.55
CA THR A 148 -0.22 -13.94 7.79
C THR A 148 -1.57 -14.26 8.45
N PRO A 149 -1.90 -15.55 8.68
CA PRO A 149 -3.17 -15.94 9.27
C PRO A 149 -3.48 -15.23 10.59
N PRO A 150 -4.75 -14.81 10.79
CA PRO A 150 -5.93 -15.05 9.95
C PRO A 150 -6.12 -14.05 8.79
N GLY A 151 -5.18 -13.17 8.53
CA GLY A 151 -5.22 -12.07 7.58
C GLY A 151 -5.28 -10.71 8.31
N ARG A 152 -4.73 -9.67 7.68
CA ARG A 152 -4.70 -8.33 8.29
C ARG A 152 -4.52 -7.22 7.25
N VAL A 153 -4.71 -5.99 7.69
CA VAL A 153 -4.27 -4.80 6.95
C VAL A 153 -2.77 -4.61 7.19
N ALA A 154 -1.97 -4.55 6.13
CA ALA A 154 -0.56 -4.19 6.18
C ALA A 154 -0.40 -2.79 5.57
N THR A 155 0.00 -1.81 6.37
CA THR A 155 0.19 -0.43 5.90
C THR A 155 1.65 -0.16 5.59
N LEU A 156 1.92 0.22 4.34
CA LEU A 156 3.23 0.63 3.86
C LEU A 156 3.20 2.11 3.51
N VAL A 157 3.96 2.92 4.24
CA VAL A 157 4.12 4.35 3.95
C VAL A 157 5.26 4.53 2.96
N LEU A 158 4.96 5.21 1.84
CA LEU A 158 5.91 5.43 0.75
C LEU A 158 6.16 6.93 0.57
N PRO A 159 7.29 7.48 1.06
CA PRO A 159 7.66 8.86 0.78
C PRO A 159 7.84 9.14 -0.71
N ALA A 160 7.47 10.35 -1.13
CA ALA A 160 7.49 10.73 -2.53
C ALA A 160 8.89 10.61 -3.17
N ASP A 161 9.95 11.01 -2.45
CA ASP A 161 11.33 10.88 -2.93
C ASP A 161 11.79 9.43 -3.09
N VAL A 162 11.34 8.53 -2.23
CA VAL A 162 11.55 7.09 -2.42
C VAL A 162 10.84 6.60 -3.69
N SER A 163 9.62 7.08 -3.95
CA SER A 163 8.84 6.65 -5.10
C SER A 163 9.46 7.04 -6.44
N TRP A 164 10.05 8.23 -6.54
CA TRP A 164 10.62 8.72 -7.81
C TRP A 164 12.10 8.42 -8.01
N SER A 165 12.87 8.14 -6.95
CA SER A 165 14.30 7.91 -7.03
C SER A 165 14.62 6.61 -7.78
N GLU A 166 15.70 6.64 -8.57
CA GLU A 166 16.22 5.45 -9.24
C GLU A 166 17.02 4.56 -8.28
N GLY A 167 17.09 3.28 -8.58
CA GLY A 167 17.82 2.28 -7.78
C GLY A 167 16.92 1.23 -7.11
N GLY A 168 15.60 1.34 -7.30
CA GLY A 168 14.65 0.34 -6.82
C GLY A 168 14.85 -1.02 -7.49
N GLN A 169 14.64 -2.08 -6.74
CA GLN A 169 14.73 -3.46 -7.21
C GLN A 169 13.42 -4.18 -6.90
N ALA A 170 12.76 -4.73 -7.93
CA ALA A 170 11.63 -5.62 -7.71
C ALA A 170 12.12 -6.93 -7.08
N VAL A 171 11.36 -7.45 -6.14
CA VAL A 171 11.64 -8.69 -5.44
C VAL A 171 10.50 -9.67 -5.73
N SER A 172 10.84 -10.90 -6.11
CA SER A 172 9.84 -11.96 -6.17
C SER A 172 9.57 -12.43 -4.74
N PRO A 173 8.38 -12.17 -4.16
CA PRO A 173 8.08 -12.68 -2.83
C PRO A 173 8.13 -14.20 -2.86
N ALA A 174 8.81 -14.82 -1.91
CA ALA A 174 8.72 -16.26 -1.73
C ALA A 174 7.24 -16.60 -1.53
N ASP A 175 6.75 -17.61 -2.29
CA ASP A 175 5.34 -17.99 -2.39
C ASP A 175 4.55 -17.77 -1.09
N ALA A 176 3.73 -16.72 -1.06
CA ALA A 176 2.75 -16.50 -0.01
C ALA A 176 1.66 -17.60 0.00
N SER A 177 1.71 -18.51 -0.98
CA SER A 177 0.84 -19.68 -1.12
C SER A 177 1.11 -20.83 -0.14
N ALA A 178 2.15 -20.73 0.68
CA ALA A 178 2.39 -21.71 1.76
C ALA A 178 1.54 -21.44 3.02
N VAL A 179 0.32 -20.89 2.86
CA VAL A 179 -0.67 -20.87 3.95
C VAL A 179 -1.24 -22.28 4.07
N PRO A 180 -1.11 -22.96 5.23
CA PRO A 180 -1.74 -24.25 5.43
C PRO A 180 -3.24 -24.15 5.14
N GLU A 181 -3.78 -25.06 4.33
CA GLU A 181 -5.23 -25.20 4.17
C GLU A 181 -5.88 -25.31 5.55
N ARG A 182 -6.98 -24.56 5.74
CA ARG A 182 -7.80 -24.62 6.95
C ARG A 182 -8.61 -25.91 7.03
#